data_801411aaec89198266fd516b96f6b9a5
#
_entry.id   801411aaec89198266fd516b96f6b9a5
#
_cell.length_a   1.000
_cell.length_b   1.000
_cell.length_c   1.000
_cell.angle_alpha   90.00
_cell.angle_beta   90.00
_cell.angle_gamma   90.00
#
_symmetry.space_group_name_H-M   'P 1'
#
loop_
_entity.id
_entity.type
_entity.pdbx_description
1 polymer ?
#
loop_
_entity_poly.entity_id
_entity_poly.type
_entity_poly.pdbx_seq_one_letter_code
_entity_poly.pdbx_strand_id
1 'polypeptide(L)'
;MSVVKINALEIPPQAGEEIVKRFTARLDSLADVAGFEGFELLRPTADAEPRWFVYTRWADQASYDAWRDGDGARASHASAEGEPSAPVSMGATLLEFEVAVSAGPSGR
;
A
#
# COMPACT_ATOMS: atom_id res chain seq x y z
N MET A 1 -16.07 -8.96 -6.60
CA MET A 1 -16.16 -8.01 -5.48
C MET A 1 -14.76 -7.49 -5.14
N SER A 2 -14.61 -6.19 -5.14
CA SER A 2 -13.29 -5.60 -4.85
C SER A 2 -12.86 -5.89 -3.43
N VAL A 3 -11.55 -6.03 -3.26
CA VAL A 3 -10.97 -6.19 -1.93
C VAL A 3 -9.97 -5.06 -1.69
N VAL A 4 -9.80 -4.73 -0.42
CA VAL A 4 -8.86 -3.69 0.01
C VAL A 4 -7.84 -4.32 0.94
N LYS A 5 -6.58 -4.05 0.67
CA LYS A 5 -5.48 -4.51 1.52
C LYS A 5 -4.76 -3.28 2.04
N ILE A 6 -4.62 -3.18 3.34
CA ILE A 6 -3.99 -2.05 3.99
C ILE A 6 -2.85 -2.54 4.86
N ASN A 7 -1.65 -1.97 4.63
CA ASN A 7 -0.55 -2.16 5.57
C ASN A 7 -0.51 -0.95 6.49
N ALA A 8 -0.71 -1.20 7.78
CA ALA A 8 -0.61 -0.16 8.78
C ALA A 8 0.84 -0.14 9.28
N LEU A 9 1.54 0.96 9.00
CA LEU A 9 2.97 1.07 9.25
C LEU A 9 3.26 2.01 10.40
N GLU A 10 4.13 1.57 11.31
CA GLU A 10 4.63 2.43 12.38
C GLU A 10 5.88 3.11 11.86
N ILE A 11 5.78 4.40 11.59
CA ILE A 11 6.83 5.19 10.95
C ILE A 11 7.36 6.21 11.96
N PRO A 12 8.67 6.29 12.19
CA PRO A 12 9.20 7.36 13.04
C PRO A 12 8.86 8.72 12.47
N PRO A 13 8.57 9.72 13.30
CA PRO A 13 8.17 11.03 12.77
C PRO A 13 9.15 11.63 11.78
N GLN A 14 10.44 11.40 11.97
CA GLN A 14 11.46 11.96 11.09
C GLN A 14 11.56 11.24 9.74
N ALA A 15 10.89 10.10 9.59
CA ALA A 15 11.00 9.30 8.37
C ALA A 15 9.83 9.47 7.41
N GLY A 16 8.88 10.37 7.73
CA GLY A 16 7.69 10.54 6.91
C GLY A 16 7.98 10.89 5.45
N GLU A 17 8.88 11.84 5.22
CA GLU A 17 9.21 12.24 3.86
C GLU A 17 9.92 11.12 3.10
N GLU A 18 10.73 10.34 3.79
CA GLU A 18 11.42 9.22 3.16
C GLU A 18 10.44 8.15 2.69
N ILE A 19 9.41 7.85 3.49
CA ILE A 19 8.42 6.84 3.11
C ILE A 19 7.63 7.32 1.90
N VAL A 20 7.30 8.62 1.83
CA VAL A 20 6.61 9.19 0.67
C VAL A 20 7.46 8.99 -0.58
N LYS A 21 8.75 9.27 -0.51
CA LYS A 21 9.64 9.12 -1.65
C LYS A 21 9.71 7.66 -2.11
N ARG A 22 9.81 6.72 -1.17
CA ARG A 22 9.92 5.31 -1.51
C ARG A 22 8.68 4.79 -2.20
N PHE A 23 7.50 5.17 -1.71
CA PHE A 23 6.27 4.71 -2.33
C PHE A 23 6.02 5.40 -3.67
N THR A 24 6.37 6.68 -3.79
CA THR A 24 6.26 7.36 -5.07
C THR A 24 7.06 6.64 -6.15
N ALA A 25 8.25 6.17 -5.81
CA ALA A 25 9.11 5.46 -6.75
C ALA A 25 8.53 4.11 -7.19
N ARG A 26 7.58 3.55 -6.43
CA ARG A 26 6.99 2.25 -6.74
C ARG A 26 5.68 2.33 -7.52
N LEU A 27 5.12 3.53 -7.69
CA LEU A 27 3.80 3.65 -8.30
C LEU A 27 3.74 3.07 -9.71
N ASP A 28 4.79 3.25 -10.50
CA ASP A 28 4.81 2.75 -11.86
C ASP A 28 4.74 1.22 -11.93
N SER A 29 5.29 0.56 -10.93
CA SER A 29 5.28 -0.91 -10.93
C SER A 29 3.90 -1.49 -10.68
N LEU A 30 2.97 -0.69 -10.14
CA LEU A 30 1.61 -1.13 -9.87
C LEU A 30 0.65 -0.84 -11.01
N ALA A 31 0.94 0.18 -11.81
CA ALA A 31 -0.01 0.67 -12.81
C ALA A 31 -0.49 -0.40 -13.80
N ASP A 32 0.37 -1.35 -14.16
CA ASP A 32 0.05 -2.37 -15.14
C ASP A 32 -0.28 -3.73 -14.54
N VAL A 33 -0.42 -3.81 -13.21
CA VAL A 33 -0.72 -5.08 -12.57
C VAL A 33 -2.19 -5.45 -12.80
N ALA A 34 -2.42 -6.67 -13.26
CA ALA A 34 -3.78 -7.13 -13.55
C ALA A 34 -4.62 -7.11 -12.28
N GLY A 35 -5.81 -6.51 -12.37
CA GLY A 35 -6.75 -6.43 -11.26
C GLY A 35 -6.45 -5.33 -10.25
N PHE A 36 -5.38 -4.60 -10.42
CA PHE A 36 -5.06 -3.48 -9.54
C PHE A 36 -6.01 -2.32 -9.82
N GLU A 37 -6.65 -1.79 -8.78
CA GLU A 37 -7.64 -0.73 -8.92
C GLU A 37 -7.24 0.61 -8.31
N GLY A 38 -6.32 0.63 -7.36
CA GLY A 38 -5.92 1.90 -6.80
C GLY A 38 -4.94 1.75 -5.65
N PHE A 39 -4.22 2.83 -5.40
CA PHE A 39 -3.20 2.90 -4.35
C PHE A 39 -3.25 4.27 -3.70
N GLU A 40 -3.15 4.30 -2.38
CA GLU A 40 -3.00 5.54 -1.65
C GLU A 40 -2.10 5.33 -0.46
N LEU A 41 -1.20 6.28 -0.22
CA LEU A 41 -0.42 6.30 1.01
C LEU A 41 -1.07 7.35 1.90
N LEU A 42 -1.58 6.90 3.05
CA LEU A 42 -2.36 7.75 3.93
C LEU A 42 -1.50 8.23 5.09
N ARG A 43 -1.33 9.54 5.17
CA ARG A 43 -0.55 10.18 6.23
C ARG A 43 -1.47 10.45 7.42
N PRO A 44 -1.07 10.08 8.64
CA PRO A 44 -1.93 10.36 9.79
C PRO A 44 -2.06 11.87 10.02
N THR A 45 -3.26 12.31 10.32
CA THR A 45 -3.54 13.73 10.56
C THR A 45 -3.98 13.99 12.00
N ALA A 46 -4.08 12.94 12.83
CA ALA A 46 -4.51 13.07 14.20
C ALA A 46 -3.72 12.10 15.08
N ASP A 47 -3.46 12.50 16.31
CA ASP A 47 -2.68 11.68 17.23
C ASP A 47 -3.39 10.37 17.60
N ALA A 48 -4.70 10.30 17.41
CA ALA A 48 -5.46 9.10 17.74
C ALA A 48 -5.05 7.90 16.89
N GLU A 49 -4.58 8.13 15.66
CA GLU A 49 -4.07 7.05 14.83
C GLU A 49 -2.74 7.51 14.21
N PRO A 50 -1.62 7.20 14.86
CA PRO A 50 -0.31 7.69 14.37
C PRO A 50 0.28 6.86 13.26
N ARG A 51 -0.32 5.74 12.88
CA ARG A 51 0.24 4.87 11.84
C ARG A 51 -0.07 5.40 10.45
N TRP A 52 0.85 5.16 9.53
CA TRP A 52 0.62 5.41 8.10
C TRP A 52 -0.03 4.19 7.50
N PHE A 53 -0.96 4.39 6.58
CA PHE A 53 -1.65 3.27 5.93
C PHE A 53 -1.27 3.21 4.46
N VAL A 54 -0.81 2.05 4.01
CA VAL A 54 -0.59 1.79 2.58
C VAL A 54 -1.86 1.09 2.09
N TYR A 55 -2.69 1.83 1.39
CA TYR A 55 -3.98 1.36 0.92
C TYR A 55 -3.86 0.88 -0.52
N THR A 56 -4.33 -0.34 -0.77
CA THR A 56 -4.42 -0.86 -2.14
C THR A 56 -5.79 -1.48 -2.35
N ARG A 57 -6.33 -1.28 -3.56
CA ARG A 57 -7.63 -1.82 -3.94
C ARG A 57 -7.44 -2.74 -5.13
N TRP A 58 -8.09 -3.89 -5.10
CA TRP A 58 -7.94 -4.94 -6.10
C TRP A 58 -9.31 -5.43 -6.56
N ALA A 59 -9.40 -5.86 -7.83
CA ALA A 59 -10.65 -6.32 -8.40
C ALA A 59 -11.20 -7.54 -7.64
N ASP A 60 -10.31 -8.41 -7.17
CA ASP A 60 -10.68 -9.58 -6.40
C ASP A 60 -9.47 -10.10 -5.61
N GLN A 61 -9.72 -11.05 -4.76
CA GLN A 61 -8.67 -11.63 -3.93
C GLN A 61 -7.60 -12.32 -4.78
N ALA A 62 -8.01 -12.97 -5.86
CA ALA A 62 -7.07 -13.69 -6.72
C ALA A 62 -6.04 -12.74 -7.35
N SER A 63 -6.46 -11.54 -7.74
CA SER A 63 -5.55 -10.56 -8.31
C SER A 63 -4.50 -10.14 -7.31
N TYR A 64 -4.92 -9.88 -6.07
CA TYR A 64 -3.98 -9.53 -5.01
C TYR A 64 -3.01 -10.68 -4.73
N ASP A 65 -3.54 -11.90 -4.63
CA ASP A 65 -2.70 -13.07 -4.36
C ASP A 65 -1.66 -13.28 -5.46
N ALA A 66 -2.06 -13.10 -6.70
CA ALA A 66 -1.15 -13.25 -7.83
C ALA A 66 -0.02 -12.22 -7.77
N TRP A 67 -0.35 -10.97 -7.42
CA TRP A 67 0.67 -9.94 -7.29
C TRP A 67 1.59 -10.22 -6.11
N ARG A 68 1.00 -10.58 -4.95
CA ARG A 68 1.77 -10.84 -3.74
C ARG A 68 2.77 -11.97 -3.95
N ASP A 69 2.38 -13.01 -4.68
CA ASP A 69 3.20 -14.20 -4.89
C ASP A 69 4.04 -14.12 -6.16
N GLY A 70 3.86 -13.09 -6.96
CA GLY A 70 4.49 -12.96 -8.26
C GLY A 70 5.61 -11.94 -8.31
N ASP A 71 5.98 -11.59 -9.54
CA ASP A 71 7.12 -10.71 -9.79
C ASP A 71 6.93 -9.29 -9.29
N GLY A 72 5.69 -8.81 -9.27
CA GLY A 72 5.41 -7.45 -8.81
C GLY A 72 5.79 -7.24 -7.37
N ALA A 73 5.36 -8.15 -6.49
CA ALA A 73 5.69 -8.06 -5.08
C ALA A 73 7.17 -8.27 -4.85
N ARG A 74 7.76 -9.22 -5.59
CA ARG A 74 9.18 -9.48 -5.49
C ARG A 74 10.01 -8.26 -5.88
N ALA A 75 9.62 -7.58 -6.94
CA ALA A 75 10.30 -6.36 -7.37
C ALA A 75 10.20 -5.26 -6.32
N SER A 76 9.03 -5.11 -5.71
CA SER A 76 8.84 -4.11 -4.64
C SER A 76 9.69 -4.44 -3.42
N HIS A 77 9.71 -5.71 -3.04
CA HIS A 77 10.50 -6.15 -1.89
C HIS A 77 12.01 -6.03 -2.17
N ALA A 78 12.43 -6.36 -3.38
CA ALA A 78 13.83 -6.25 -3.75
C ALA A 78 14.30 -4.81 -3.66
N SER A 79 13.43 -3.86 -4.07
CA SER A 79 13.73 -2.45 -3.99
C SER A 79 13.98 -2.03 -2.54
N ALA A 80 13.16 -2.53 -1.63
CA ALA A 80 13.32 -2.22 -0.21
C ALA A 80 14.51 -2.93 0.40
N GLU A 81 14.70 -4.20 0.03
CA GLU A 81 15.75 -5.02 0.60
C GLU A 81 17.14 -4.66 0.08
N GLY A 82 17.19 -4.10 -1.12
CA GLY A 82 18.46 -3.73 -1.71
C GLY A 82 19.11 -2.51 -1.07
N GLU A 83 18.40 -1.83 -0.20
CA GLU A 83 18.93 -0.67 0.46
C GLU A 83 19.74 -1.06 1.69
N PRO A 84 20.94 -0.50 1.85
CA PRO A 84 21.77 -0.84 3.01
C PRO A 84 21.28 -0.21 4.30
N SER A 85 20.39 0.77 4.21
CA SER A 85 19.90 1.46 5.40
C SER A 85 18.84 0.63 6.13
N ALA A 86 18.60 0.96 7.38
CA ALA A 86 17.57 0.33 8.17
C ALA A 86 16.18 0.55 7.53
N PRO A 87 15.22 -0.34 7.80
CA PRO A 87 13.86 -0.15 7.32
C PRO A 87 13.28 1.15 7.84
N VAL A 88 12.45 1.81 7.02
CA VAL A 88 11.80 3.04 7.42
C VAL A 88 10.72 2.78 8.45
N SER A 89 9.98 1.70 8.30
CA SER A 89 8.91 1.37 9.24
C SER A 89 9.45 0.55 10.39
N MET A 90 8.89 0.80 11.59
CA MET A 90 9.24 0.05 12.79
C MET A 90 8.37 -1.19 12.97
N GLY A 91 7.25 -1.26 12.26
CA GLY A 91 6.37 -2.40 12.33
C GLY A 91 5.30 -2.28 11.25
N ALA A 92 4.68 -3.40 10.93
CA ALA A 92 3.65 -3.43 9.90
C ALA A 92 2.58 -4.44 10.27
N THR A 93 1.32 -4.07 10.05
CA THR A 93 0.17 -4.94 10.27
C THR A 93 -0.66 -4.95 9.00
N LEU A 94 -0.92 -6.13 8.46
CA LEU A 94 -1.76 -6.25 7.27
C LEU A 94 -3.22 -6.33 7.67
N LEU A 95 -4.03 -5.43 7.14
CA LEU A 95 -5.47 -5.40 7.36
C LEU A 95 -6.13 -5.75 6.02
N GLU A 96 -7.08 -6.66 6.05
CA GLU A 96 -7.70 -7.16 4.83
C GLU A 96 -9.20 -6.96 4.90
N PHE A 97 -9.76 -6.41 3.83
CA PHE A 97 -11.18 -6.08 3.77
C PHE A 97 -11.73 -6.45 2.40
N GLU A 98 -13.05 -6.70 2.36
CA GLU A 98 -13.74 -6.79 1.09
C GLU A 98 -14.72 -5.62 1.04
N VAL A 99 -14.90 -5.05 -0.15
CA VAL A 99 -15.74 -3.86 -0.29
C VAL A 99 -17.19 -4.29 -0.30
N ALA A 100 -17.89 -4.09 0.82
CA ALA A 100 -19.29 -4.49 0.94
C ALA A 100 -20.21 -3.52 0.19
N VAL A 101 -19.89 -2.22 0.24
CA VAL A 101 -20.66 -1.18 -0.43
C VAL A 101 -19.69 -0.14 -0.94
N SER A 102 -19.95 0.37 -2.13
CA SER A 102 -19.11 1.40 -2.72
C SER A 102 -19.98 2.43 -3.42
N ALA A 103 -19.60 3.69 -3.30
CA ALA A 103 -20.25 4.77 -4.01
C ALA A 103 -19.22 5.79 -4.39
N GLY A 104 -19.46 6.51 -5.47
CA GLY A 104 -18.57 7.57 -5.89
C GLY A 104 -19.33 8.89 -5.96
N PRO A 105 -18.63 9.97 -6.36
CA PRO A 105 -19.29 11.27 -6.50
C PRO A 105 -20.43 11.20 -7.50
N SER A 106 -21.49 11.92 -7.24
CA SER A 106 -22.61 11.99 -8.18
C SER A 106 -22.17 12.75 -9.43
N GLY A 107 -22.87 12.49 -10.54
CA GLY A 107 -22.55 13.16 -11.79
C GLY A 107 -21.52 12.45 -12.66
N ARG A 108 -21.18 11.25 -12.33
CA ARG A 108 -20.23 10.45 -13.12
C ARG A 108 -20.95 9.42 -13.92
#